data_5de51d66993bef08c9d423e91dae5fe8
#
_entry.id   5de51d66993bef08c9d423e91dae5fe8
#
_cell.length_a   1.000
_cell.length_b   1.000
_cell.length_c   1.000
_cell.angle_alpha   90.00
_cell.angle_beta   90.00
_cell.angle_gamma   90.00
#
_symmetry.space_group_name_H-M   'P 1'
#
loop_
_entity.id
_entity.type
_entity.pdbx_description
1 polymer ?
#
loop_
_entity_poly.entity_id
_entity_poly.type
_entity_poly.pdbx_seq_one_letter_code
_entity_poly.pdbx_strand_id
1 'polypeptide(L)'
;MKPETIAKARTMLSSVLLDGLSYREAGAPFGVGRSTVERSIKSLVLEVARERGIPELDEDGLSCLPRLRQFREPVLRAVAAYTPAYPRRKRLTLLEPDEIAAGANRVRLRSENANRDVALIYVLFCTGAKPIEIARLEVRDYLNSDGSIRERSEMRPETAVNGRSRPLFFTSSRACAAVDAYLVERRRRKL
;
A
#
# COMPACT_ATOMS: atom_id res chain seq x y z
N MET A 1 1.59 12.91 9.05
CA MET A 1 2.96 12.76 8.44
C MET A 1 4.05 12.75 9.51
N LYS A 2 5.30 12.25 9.23
CA LYS A 2 6.45 12.37 10.15
C LYS A 2 6.94 13.83 10.17
N PRO A 3 7.48 14.35 11.31
CA PRO A 3 7.94 15.74 11.43
C PRO A 3 8.95 16.15 10.35
N GLU A 4 9.93 15.29 10.07
CA GLU A 4 10.92 15.53 9.01
C GLU A 4 10.31 15.63 7.61
N THR A 5 9.27 14.81 7.34
CA THR A 5 8.56 14.82 6.07
C THR A 5 7.75 16.11 5.93
N ILE A 6 7.16 16.60 7.03
CA ILE A 6 6.43 17.86 7.06
C ILE A 6 7.38 19.04 6.81
N ALA A 7 8.53 19.05 7.46
CA ALA A 7 9.54 20.10 7.26
C ALA A 7 9.96 20.17 5.79
N LYS A 8 10.31 19.04 5.18
CA LYS A 8 10.63 18.97 3.74
C LYS A 8 9.48 19.42 2.86
N ALA A 9 8.26 19.00 3.16
CA ALA A 9 7.07 19.38 2.38
C ALA A 9 6.78 20.89 2.47
N ARG A 10 7.01 21.50 3.64
CA ARG A 10 6.91 22.97 3.82
C ARG A 10 7.91 23.72 2.96
N THR A 11 9.18 23.34 2.98
CA THR A 11 10.22 23.97 2.15
C THR A 11 9.87 23.84 0.68
N MET A 12 9.50 22.64 0.22
CA MET A 12 9.09 22.43 -1.18
C MET A 12 7.86 23.26 -1.54
N LEU A 13 6.85 23.36 -0.66
CA LEU A 13 5.66 24.18 -0.88
C LEU A 13 6.02 25.67 -1.00
N SER A 14 6.88 26.17 -0.10
CA SER A 14 7.33 27.56 -0.15
C SER A 14 8.05 27.87 -1.46
N SER A 15 8.96 27.01 -1.90
CA SER A 15 9.66 27.20 -3.18
C SER A 15 8.70 27.19 -4.38
N VAL A 16 7.65 26.36 -4.35
CA VAL A 16 6.67 26.33 -5.44
C VAL A 16 5.74 27.55 -5.44
N LEU A 17 5.35 28.05 -4.26
CA LEU A 17 4.36 29.13 -4.15
C LEU A 17 4.98 30.54 -4.12
N LEU A 18 6.17 30.69 -3.52
CA LEU A 18 6.87 32.00 -3.41
C LEU A 18 7.85 32.20 -4.55
N ASP A 19 8.72 31.21 -4.80
CA ASP A 19 9.79 31.31 -5.79
C ASP A 19 9.30 30.92 -7.21
N GLY A 20 8.06 30.44 -7.33
CA GLY A 20 7.46 30.06 -8.62
C GLY A 20 8.05 28.80 -9.24
N LEU A 21 8.86 28.04 -8.49
CA LEU A 21 9.52 26.83 -9.00
C LEU A 21 8.53 25.76 -9.42
N SER A 22 8.94 24.94 -10.38
CA SER A 22 8.23 23.72 -10.72
C SER A 22 8.41 22.65 -9.61
N TYR A 23 7.54 21.66 -9.56
CA TYR A 23 7.71 20.53 -8.63
C TYR A 23 9.06 19.80 -8.79
N ARG A 24 9.59 19.75 -10.01
CA ARG A 24 10.88 19.13 -10.28
C ARG A 24 12.05 19.92 -9.66
N GLU A 25 12.03 21.23 -9.84
CA GLU A 25 13.05 22.13 -9.29
C GLU A 25 12.98 22.18 -7.76
N ALA A 26 11.77 22.26 -7.19
CA ALA A 26 11.57 22.23 -5.74
C ALA A 26 12.00 20.89 -5.09
N GLY A 27 12.01 19.79 -5.84
CA GLY A 27 12.47 18.49 -5.36
C GLY A 27 13.97 18.24 -5.47
N ALA A 28 14.65 18.95 -6.35
CA ALA A 28 16.07 18.74 -6.65
C ALA A 28 16.96 18.81 -5.40
N PRO A 29 16.84 19.81 -4.48
CA PRO A 29 17.65 19.87 -3.27
C PRO A 29 17.49 18.68 -2.32
N PHE A 30 16.36 17.97 -2.43
CA PHE A 30 16.03 16.82 -1.58
C PHE A 30 16.25 15.47 -2.29
N GLY A 31 16.73 15.47 -3.53
CA GLY A 31 16.92 14.26 -4.34
C GLY A 31 15.61 13.53 -4.66
N VAL A 32 14.47 14.23 -4.71
CA VAL A 32 13.16 13.61 -4.96
C VAL A 32 12.54 14.05 -6.28
N GLY A 33 11.86 13.12 -6.95
CA GLY A 33 11.22 13.38 -8.23
C GLY A 33 9.91 14.17 -8.10
N ARG A 34 9.43 14.72 -9.23
CA ARG A 34 8.20 15.51 -9.37
C ARG A 34 7.00 14.91 -8.64
N SER A 35 6.71 13.62 -8.87
CA SER A 35 5.55 12.93 -8.30
C SER A 35 5.60 12.85 -6.77
N THR A 36 6.80 12.74 -6.20
CA THR A 36 7.01 12.71 -4.74
C THR A 36 6.75 14.08 -4.14
N VAL A 37 7.25 15.14 -4.79
CA VAL A 37 6.99 16.54 -4.36
C VAL A 37 5.50 16.85 -4.39
N GLU A 38 4.85 16.57 -5.51
CA GLU A 38 3.41 16.79 -5.69
C GLU A 38 2.60 16.07 -4.60
N ARG A 39 2.89 14.79 -4.35
CA ARG A 39 2.22 13.99 -3.31
C ARG A 39 2.46 14.56 -1.91
N SER A 40 3.70 14.95 -1.61
CA SER A 40 4.05 15.49 -0.30
C SER A 40 3.37 16.83 -0.03
N ILE A 41 3.34 17.72 -1.01
CA ILE A 41 2.63 19.01 -0.92
C ILE A 41 1.13 18.79 -0.74
N LYS A 42 0.50 17.97 -1.60
CA LYS A 42 -0.93 17.66 -1.50
C LYS A 42 -1.27 17.05 -0.14
N SER A 43 -0.49 16.10 0.35
CA SER A 43 -0.72 15.48 1.66
C SER A 43 -0.62 16.49 2.80
N LEU A 44 0.35 17.39 2.76
CA LEU A 44 0.51 18.43 3.79
C LEU A 44 -0.68 19.40 3.76
N VAL A 45 -1.03 19.93 2.60
CA VAL A 45 -2.12 20.92 2.46
C VAL A 45 -3.46 20.31 2.86
N LEU A 46 -3.76 19.08 2.46
CA LEU A 46 -4.97 18.37 2.87
C LEU A 46 -5.02 18.10 4.39
N GLU A 47 -3.88 17.74 5.02
CA GLU A 47 -3.82 17.52 6.46
C GLU A 47 -4.10 18.84 7.21
N VAL A 48 -3.49 19.94 6.75
CA VAL A 48 -3.71 21.26 7.33
C VAL A 48 -5.16 21.73 7.14
N ALA A 49 -5.73 21.55 5.97
CA ALA A 49 -7.10 21.92 5.68
C ALA A 49 -8.12 21.17 6.54
N ARG A 50 -7.90 19.87 6.79
CA ARG A 50 -8.76 19.05 7.67
C ARG A 50 -8.71 19.48 9.12
N GLU A 51 -7.56 19.94 9.60
CA GLU A 51 -7.41 20.29 11.02
C GLU A 51 -7.78 21.74 11.32
N ARG A 52 -7.54 22.67 10.39
CA ARG A 52 -7.68 24.11 10.63
C ARG A 52 -8.63 24.82 9.67
N GLY A 53 -9.01 24.15 8.59
CA GLY A 53 -9.64 24.82 7.45
C GLY A 53 -8.65 25.73 6.71
N ILE A 54 -8.85 25.88 5.42
CA ILE A 54 -8.19 26.93 4.62
C ILE A 54 -9.33 27.72 3.98
N PRO A 55 -9.51 29.00 4.37
CA PRO A 55 -10.59 29.81 3.80
C PRO A 55 -10.57 29.78 2.26
N GLU A 56 -11.75 29.70 1.66
CA GLU A 56 -11.95 29.78 0.20
C GLU A 56 -11.40 28.60 -0.62
N LEU A 57 -10.83 27.56 0.00
CA LEU A 57 -10.36 26.34 -0.64
C LEU A 57 -11.19 25.15 -0.20
N ASP A 58 -11.90 24.54 -1.19
CA ASP A 58 -12.53 23.24 -1.06
C ASP A 58 -11.54 22.08 -1.26
N GLU A 59 -11.96 20.85 -0.98
CA GLU A 59 -11.08 19.67 -1.10
C GLU A 59 -10.55 19.48 -2.53
N ASP A 60 -11.31 19.83 -3.55
CA ASP A 60 -10.91 19.73 -4.96
C ASP A 60 -9.87 20.79 -5.32
N GLY A 61 -10.01 22.01 -4.80
CA GLY A 61 -9.05 23.09 -4.98
C GLY A 61 -7.69 22.83 -4.35
N LEU A 62 -7.64 22.07 -3.23
CA LEU A 62 -6.41 21.72 -2.53
C LEU A 62 -5.50 20.78 -3.32
N SER A 63 -6.02 20.08 -4.33
CA SER A 63 -5.25 19.16 -5.18
C SER A 63 -4.67 19.82 -6.45
N CYS A 64 -5.04 21.08 -6.74
CA CYS A 64 -4.73 21.76 -7.99
C CYS A 64 -3.70 22.89 -7.78
N LEU A 65 -2.52 22.78 -8.42
CA LEU A 65 -1.45 23.77 -8.30
C LEU A 65 -1.87 25.21 -8.68
N PRO A 66 -2.63 25.47 -9.77
CA PRO A 66 -3.12 26.79 -10.07
C PRO A 66 -3.95 27.41 -8.94
N ARG A 67 -4.82 26.62 -8.31
CA ARG A 67 -5.61 27.05 -7.15
C ARG A 67 -4.72 27.32 -5.93
N LEU A 68 -3.75 26.47 -5.63
CA LEU A 68 -2.80 26.71 -4.56
C LEU A 68 -2.01 28.01 -4.77
N ARG A 69 -1.64 28.34 -6.00
CA ARG A 69 -0.97 29.60 -6.36
C ARG A 69 -1.89 30.80 -6.23
N GLN A 70 -3.16 30.67 -6.62
CA GLN A 70 -4.18 31.73 -6.45
C GLN A 70 -4.39 32.08 -4.98
N PHE A 71 -4.43 31.07 -4.11
CA PHE A 71 -4.66 31.19 -2.66
C PHE A 71 -3.36 31.02 -1.84
N ARG A 72 -2.21 31.42 -2.39
CA ARG A 72 -0.90 31.21 -1.77
C ARG A 72 -0.79 31.73 -0.34
N GLU A 73 -1.30 32.94 -0.08
CA GLU A 73 -1.21 33.59 1.23
C GLU A 73 -1.95 32.81 2.33
N PRO A 74 -3.25 32.48 2.20
CA PRO A 74 -3.94 31.67 3.20
C PRO A 74 -3.33 30.27 3.35
N VAL A 75 -2.88 29.64 2.28
CA VAL A 75 -2.23 28.32 2.34
C VAL A 75 -0.92 28.39 3.13
N LEU A 76 -0.04 29.34 2.82
CA LEU A 76 1.24 29.49 3.52
C LEU A 76 1.06 29.85 4.99
N ARG A 77 0.11 30.72 5.31
CA ARG A 77 -0.23 31.08 6.69
C ARG A 77 -0.75 29.89 7.47
N ALA A 78 -1.68 29.12 6.90
CA ALA A 78 -2.21 27.93 7.55
C ALA A 78 -1.13 26.87 7.77
N VAL A 79 -0.27 26.62 6.77
CA VAL A 79 0.83 25.67 6.85
C VAL A 79 1.91 26.12 7.85
N ALA A 80 2.23 27.41 7.93
CA ALA A 80 3.19 27.95 8.91
C ALA A 80 2.69 27.76 10.36
N ALA A 81 1.40 28.04 10.59
CA ALA A 81 0.78 27.89 11.89
C ALA A 81 0.48 26.43 12.29
N TYR A 82 0.62 25.49 11.34
CA TYR A 82 0.30 24.09 11.58
C TYR A 82 1.39 23.41 12.42
N THR A 83 1.02 22.90 13.59
CA THR A 83 1.86 22.01 14.40
C THR A 83 1.23 20.62 14.35
N PRO A 84 1.90 19.63 13.75
CA PRO A 84 1.32 18.30 13.66
C PRO A 84 1.06 17.73 15.04
N ALA A 85 -0.17 17.35 15.33
CA ALA A 85 -0.43 16.45 16.42
C ALA A 85 0.32 15.14 16.12
N TYR A 86 1.06 14.62 17.11
CA TYR A 86 1.72 13.32 16.94
C TYR A 86 0.69 12.31 16.45
N PRO A 87 0.91 11.68 15.30
CA PRO A 87 -0.07 10.72 14.80
C PRO A 87 -0.19 9.63 15.86
N ARG A 88 -1.36 9.54 16.49
CA ARG A 88 -1.70 8.33 17.25
C ARG A 88 -1.45 7.19 16.28
N ARG A 89 -0.48 6.31 16.59
CA ARG A 89 -0.27 5.09 15.80
C ARG A 89 -1.64 4.45 15.64
N LYS A 90 -2.14 4.40 14.41
CA LYS A 90 -3.35 3.63 14.11
C LYS A 90 -3.08 2.25 14.69
N ARG A 91 -3.89 1.85 15.66
CA ARG A 91 -3.82 0.49 16.20
C ARG A 91 -4.03 -0.43 15.01
N LEU A 92 -3.00 -1.21 14.66
CA LEU A 92 -3.17 -2.23 13.62
C LEU A 92 -4.22 -3.19 14.15
N THR A 93 -5.31 -3.32 13.42
CA THR A 93 -6.30 -4.35 13.68
C THR A 93 -5.68 -5.66 13.23
N LEU A 94 -5.33 -6.52 14.16
CA LEU A 94 -4.90 -7.88 13.88
C LEU A 94 -6.17 -8.70 13.63
N LEU A 95 -6.21 -9.41 12.52
CA LEU A 95 -7.29 -10.33 12.22
C LEU A 95 -7.01 -11.67 12.89
N GLU A 96 -8.00 -12.18 13.61
CA GLU A 96 -7.93 -13.50 14.20
C GLU A 96 -8.18 -14.58 13.13
N PRO A 97 -7.64 -15.82 13.32
CA PRO A 97 -7.79 -16.91 12.36
C PRO A 97 -9.23 -17.19 11.95
N ASP A 98 -10.17 -17.02 12.88
CA ASP A 98 -11.60 -17.25 12.60
C ASP A 98 -12.24 -16.12 11.79
N GLU A 99 -11.75 -14.88 11.91
CA GLU A 99 -12.18 -13.77 11.06
C GLU A 99 -11.71 -13.98 9.62
N ILE A 100 -10.47 -14.49 9.43
CA ILE A 100 -9.95 -14.88 8.12
C ILE A 100 -10.80 -15.99 7.52
N ALA A 101 -11.14 -17.02 8.31
CA ALA A 101 -12.00 -18.12 7.88
C ALA A 101 -13.40 -17.65 7.49
N ALA A 102 -14.00 -16.74 8.27
CA ALA A 102 -15.29 -16.14 7.95
C ALA A 102 -15.23 -15.32 6.66
N GLY A 103 -14.14 -14.60 6.43
CA GLY A 103 -13.87 -13.89 5.18
C GLY A 103 -13.77 -14.84 3.99
N ALA A 104 -12.99 -15.90 4.11
CA ALA A 104 -12.83 -16.94 3.09
C ALA A 104 -14.17 -17.63 2.74
N ASN A 105 -15.01 -17.92 3.73
CA ASN A 105 -16.33 -18.49 3.51
C ASN A 105 -17.27 -17.53 2.74
N ARG A 106 -17.23 -16.24 3.05
CA ARG A 106 -18.00 -15.23 2.30
C ARG A 106 -17.58 -15.16 0.84
N VAL A 107 -16.28 -15.24 0.57
CA VAL A 107 -15.73 -15.27 -0.80
C VAL A 107 -16.15 -16.54 -1.51
N ARG A 108 -16.08 -17.71 -0.85
CA ARG A 108 -16.52 -18.99 -1.41
C ARG A 108 -17.95 -18.95 -1.93
N LEU A 109 -18.85 -18.27 -1.22
CA LEU A 109 -20.28 -18.17 -1.58
C LEU A 109 -20.56 -17.18 -2.73
N ARG A 110 -19.64 -16.27 -3.02
CA ARG A 110 -19.87 -15.16 -3.97
C ARG A 110 -18.98 -15.19 -5.20
N SER A 111 -17.88 -15.93 -5.15
CA SER A 111 -16.89 -15.93 -6.24
C SER A 111 -17.24 -16.99 -7.28
N GLU A 112 -17.07 -16.62 -8.55
CA GLU A 112 -17.12 -17.55 -9.68
C GLU A 112 -15.94 -18.54 -9.70
N ASN A 113 -14.82 -18.17 -9.09
CA ASN A 113 -13.61 -18.99 -8.98
C ASN A 113 -13.29 -19.25 -7.50
N ALA A 114 -14.23 -19.84 -6.78
CA ALA A 114 -14.21 -19.96 -5.33
C ALA A 114 -12.92 -20.56 -4.77
N ASN A 115 -12.41 -21.66 -5.33
CA ASN A 115 -11.20 -22.31 -4.83
C ASN A 115 -9.96 -21.44 -5.03
N ARG A 116 -9.84 -20.77 -6.18
CA ARG A 116 -8.74 -19.83 -6.45
C ARG A 116 -8.74 -18.68 -5.45
N ASP A 117 -9.89 -18.05 -5.25
CA ASP A 117 -9.99 -16.84 -4.45
C ASP A 117 -9.87 -17.12 -2.94
N VAL A 118 -10.36 -18.29 -2.49
CA VAL A 118 -10.13 -18.78 -1.13
C VAL A 118 -8.66 -19.12 -0.89
N ALA A 119 -7.99 -19.79 -1.85
CA ALA A 119 -6.56 -20.05 -1.77
C ALA A 119 -5.76 -18.75 -1.69
N LEU A 120 -6.11 -17.75 -2.53
CA LEU A 120 -5.48 -16.42 -2.52
C LEU A 120 -5.57 -15.75 -1.14
N ILE A 121 -6.75 -15.76 -0.51
CA ILE A 121 -6.95 -15.20 0.83
C ILE A 121 -6.05 -15.89 1.85
N TYR A 122 -6.07 -17.22 1.90
CA TYR A 122 -5.28 -17.93 2.89
C TYR A 122 -3.77 -17.74 2.66
N VAL A 123 -3.29 -17.80 1.42
CA VAL A 123 -1.87 -17.54 1.13
C VAL A 123 -1.48 -16.12 1.54
N LEU A 124 -2.31 -15.11 1.25
CA LEU A 124 -2.07 -13.73 1.64
C LEU A 124 -1.85 -13.59 3.15
N PHE A 125 -2.78 -14.12 3.95
CA PHE A 125 -2.77 -13.95 5.40
C PHE A 125 -1.76 -14.88 6.12
N CYS A 126 -1.51 -16.06 5.58
CA CYS A 126 -0.61 -17.03 6.22
C CYS A 126 0.86 -16.81 5.88
N THR A 127 1.18 -16.28 4.70
CA THR A 127 2.56 -16.08 4.25
C THR A 127 3.04 -14.64 4.33
N GLY A 128 2.13 -13.68 4.43
CA GLY A 128 2.43 -12.24 4.33
C GLY A 128 2.95 -11.82 2.94
N ALA A 129 2.78 -12.67 1.92
CA ALA A 129 3.14 -12.34 0.56
C ALA A 129 2.20 -11.27 0.00
N LYS A 130 2.74 -10.35 -0.80
CA LYS A 130 1.94 -9.33 -1.47
C LYS A 130 1.13 -9.94 -2.62
N PRO A 131 -0.03 -9.37 -3.00
CA PRO A 131 -0.86 -9.93 -4.09
C PRO A 131 -0.08 -10.17 -5.38
N ILE A 132 0.80 -9.26 -5.78
CA ILE A 132 1.62 -9.42 -6.99
C ILE A 132 2.68 -10.53 -6.84
N GLU A 133 3.19 -10.77 -5.64
CA GLU A 133 4.11 -11.87 -5.35
C GLU A 133 3.37 -13.19 -5.46
N ILE A 134 2.15 -13.29 -4.89
CA ILE A 134 1.32 -14.48 -4.99
C ILE A 134 0.97 -14.81 -6.44
N ALA A 135 0.68 -13.81 -7.27
CA ALA A 135 0.41 -13.99 -8.69
C ALA A 135 1.62 -14.56 -9.49
N ARG A 136 2.84 -14.40 -8.96
CA ARG A 136 4.08 -14.91 -9.55
C ARG A 136 4.55 -16.23 -8.95
N LEU A 137 3.86 -16.76 -7.91
CA LEU A 137 4.19 -18.06 -7.36
C LEU A 137 3.92 -19.16 -8.39
N GLU A 138 4.79 -20.14 -8.38
CA GLU A 138 4.70 -21.34 -9.21
C GLU A 138 4.40 -22.55 -8.31
N VAL A 139 3.94 -23.63 -8.93
CA VAL A 139 3.65 -24.89 -8.20
C VAL A 139 4.88 -25.40 -7.45
N ARG A 140 6.08 -25.25 -8.02
CA ARG A 140 7.35 -25.61 -7.37
C ARG A 140 7.69 -24.80 -6.13
N ASP A 141 7.06 -23.63 -5.92
CA ASP A 141 7.22 -22.84 -4.70
C ASP A 141 6.34 -23.39 -3.55
N TYR A 142 5.38 -24.27 -3.87
CA TYR A 142 4.47 -24.88 -2.92
C TYR A 142 4.68 -26.39 -2.75
N LEU A 143 4.95 -27.13 -3.84
CA LEU A 143 5.16 -28.58 -3.81
C LEU A 143 6.62 -28.94 -4.02
N ASN A 144 7.05 -30.03 -3.37
CA ASN A 144 8.26 -30.75 -3.69
C ASN A 144 8.06 -31.60 -4.96
N SER A 145 9.15 -32.18 -5.48
CA SER A 145 9.12 -33.05 -6.67
C SER A 145 8.32 -34.34 -6.47
N ASP A 146 8.19 -34.82 -5.25
CA ASP A 146 7.37 -35.95 -4.86
C ASP A 146 5.90 -35.67 -4.66
N GLY A 147 5.49 -34.38 -4.82
CA GLY A 147 4.12 -33.90 -4.64
C GLY A 147 3.76 -33.57 -3.19
N SER A 148 4.67 -33.72 -2.25
CA SER A 148 4.45 -33.30 -0.87
C SER A 148 4.50 -31.76 -0.73
N ILE A 149 3.82 -31.23 0.31
CA ILE A 149 3.82 -29.79 0.59
C ILE A 149 5.20 -29.37 1.07
N ARG A 150 5.71 -28.30 0.49
CA ARG A 150 6.94 -27.64 0.91
C ARG A 150 6.62 -26.64 2.03
N GLU A 151 6.62 -27.09 3.27
CA GLU A 151 6.32 -26.24 4.44
C GLU A 151 7.26 -25.02 4.54
N ARG A 152 8.54 -25.22 4.18
CA ARG A 152 9.57 -24.17 4.11
C ARG A 152 10.00 -24.00 2.66
N SER A 153 9.60 -22.92 2.07
CA SER A 153 9.96 -22.51 0.72
C SER A 153 10.69 -21.18 0.75
N GLU A 154 11.00 -20.67 -0.42
CA GLU A 154 11.66 -19.39 -0.60
C GLU A 154 10.88 -18.54 -1.61
N MET A 155 10.61 -17.31 -1.24
CA MET A 155 10.17 -16.28 -2.19
C MET A 155 11.37 -15.91 -3.04
N ARG A 156 11.38 -16.35 -4.28
CA ARG A 156 12.48 -16.13 -5.22
C ARG A 156 12.65 -14.64 -5.55
N PRO A 157 13.86 -14.14 -5.88
CA PRO A 157 14.09 -12.73 -6.21
C PRO A 157 13.19 -12.20 -7.32
N GLU A 158 12.94 -12.98 -8.36
CA GLU A 158 12.08 -12.65 -9.49
C GLU A 158 10.59 -12.59 -9.12
N THR A 159 10.20 -13.27 -8.06
CA THR A 159 8.84 -13.28 -7.51
C THR A 159 8.65 -12.09 -6.56
N ALA A 160 9.67 -11.78 -5.77
CA ALA A 160 9.64 -10.72 -4.76
C ALA A 160 9.56 -9.31 -5.40
N VAL A 161 8.71 -8.45 -4.87
CA VAL A 161 8.54 -7.06 -5.36
C VAL A 161 9.82 -6.23 -5.25
N ASN A 162 10.63 -6.50 -4.21
CA ASN A 162 11.87 -5.78 -3.95
C ASN A 162 13.12 -6.47 -4.53
N GLY A 163 12.94 -7.55 -5.31
CA GLY A 163 14.04 -8.30 -5.90
C GLY A 163 14.93 -9.05 -4.90
N ARG A 164 14.50 -9.20 -3.65
CA ARG A 164 15.26 -9.90 -2.61
C ARG A 164 14.53 -11.15 -2.19
N SER A 165 15.24 -12.27 -2.14
CA SER A 165 14.68 -13.51 -1.62
C SER A 165 14.36 -13.40 -0.12
N ARG A 166 13.37 -14.17 0.31
CA ARG A 166 12.97 -14.30 1.71
C ARG A 166 12.29 -15.63 1.95
N PRO A 167 12.33 -16.15 3.18
CA PRO A 167 11.59 -17.36 3.52
C PRO A 167 10.10 -17.22 3.24
N LEU A 168 9.49 -18.30 2.77
CA LEU A 168 8.07 -18.44 2.52
C LEU A 168 7.58 -19.71 3.22
N PHE A 169 6.62 -19.60 4.13
CA PHE A 169 6.17 -20.71 4.95
C PHE A 169 4.71 -21.05 4.66
N PHE A 170 4.43 -22.35 4.48
CA PHE A 170 3.10 -22.92 4.32
C PHE A 170 2.78 -23.85 5.51
N THR A 171 2.68 -23.27 6.70
CA THR A 171 2.47 -24.00 7.96
C THR A 171 1.00 -24.07 8.40
N SER A 172 0.11 -23.30 7.76
CA SER A 172 -1.32 -23.32 8.07
C SER A 172 -2.03 -24.45 7.32
N SER A 173 -2.61 -25.40 8.05
CA SER A 173 -3.41 -26.49 7.47
C SER A 173 -4.59 -25.99 6.62
N ARG A 174 -5.24 -24.89 7.04
CA ARG A 174 -6.33 -24.26 6.27
C ARG A 174 -5.82 -23.68 4.94
N ALA A 175 -4.63 -23.09 4.94
CA ALA A 175 -4.01 -22.57 3.72
C ALA A 175 -3.62 -23.70 2.77
N CYS A 176 -2.98 -24.75 3.29
CA CYS A 176 -2.63 -25.92 2.49
C CYS A 176 -3.85 -26.57 1.86
N ALA A 177 -4.90 -26.83 2.64
CA ALA A 177 -6.14 -27.42 2.11
C ALA A 177 -6.79 -26.55 1.02
N ALA A 178 -6.74 -25.22 1.16
CA ALA A 178 -7.29 -24.30 0.16
C ALA A 178 -6.45 -24.30 -1.14
N VAL A 179 -5.13 -24.31 -1.04
CA VAL A 179 -4.23 -24.39 -2.20
C VAL A 179 -4.37 -25.73 -2.90
N ASP A 180 -4.44 -26.85 -2.17
CA ASP A 180 -4.65 -28.18 -2.75
C ASP A 180 -5.97 -28.27 -3.52
N ALA A 181 -7.07 -27.77 -2.93
CA ALA A 181 -8.36 -27.71 -3.61
C ALA A 181 -8.29 -26.91 -4.92
N TYR A 182 -7.59 -25.78 -4.91
CA TYR A 182 -7.37 -24.98 -6.12
C TYR A 182 -6.52 -25.73 -7.16
N LEU A 183 -5.44 -26.39 -6.76
CA LEU A 183 -4.58 -27.14 -7.67
C LEU A 183 -5.31 -28.35 -8.30
N VAL A 184 -6.15 -29.05 -7.54
CA VAL A 184 -7.00 -30.11 -8.08
C VAL A 184 -7.96 -29.58 -9.13
N GLU A 185 -8.62 -28.44 -8.87
CA GLU A 185 -9.52 -27.82 -9.83
C GLU A 185 -8.77 -27.35 -11.08
N ARG A 186 -7.60 -26.71 -10.92
CA ARG A 186 -6.78 -26.26 -12.02
C ARG A 186 -6.36 -27.40 -12.96
N ARG A 187 -5.96 -28.54 -12.39
CA ARG A 187 -5.62 -29.76 -13.18
C ARG A 187 -6.85 -30.26 -13.96
N ARG A 188 -8.03 -30.30 -13.34
CA ARG A 188 -9.28 -30.71 -14.03
C ARG A 188 -9.63 -29.81 -15.19
N ARG A 189 -9.40 -28.50 -15.05
CA ARG A 189 -9.67 -27.50 -16.09
C ARG A 189 -8.57 -27.42 -17.15
N LYS A 190 -7.46 -28.15 -17.01
CA LYS A 190 -6.25 -28.11 -17.90
C LYS A 190 -5.67 -26.69 -18.04
N LEU A 191 -5.69 -25.91 -16.95
CA LEU A 191 -5.14 -24.56 -16.86
C LEU A 191 -3.70 -24.55 -16.35
#